data_0d22e0a57dc625bffb5b5a7d3916ac6a
#
_entry.id   0d22e0a57dc625bffb5b5a7d3916ac6a
#
_cell.length_a   1.000
_cell.length_b   1.000
_cell.length_c   1.000
_cell.angle_alpha   90.00
_cell.angle_beta   90.00
_cell.angle_gamma   90.00
#
_symmetry.space_group_name_H-M   'P 1'
#
loop_
_entity.id
_entity.type
_entity.pdbx_description
1 polymer ?
#
loop_
_entity_poly.entity_id
_entity_poly.type
_entity_poly.pdbx_seq_one_letter_code
_entity_poly.pdbx_strand_id
1 'polypeptide(L)'
;MSLAILIIAMCFGAVLTGTIMTMIAEEKEKHTLRGLINSPASMMDILIGKSLVVSVITIITVFICLIILDISVLTNWKMVTGFIMIFIFFLMIGIAIGLFVNSVSETSLYYLPVLFLFAMAPTFAHMGMNKDNIFVKLNSYSPTAQYDLLAQNGDIKHILIIGIWTLLSMAVTAILFKKNSID
;
A
#
# COMPACT_ATOMS: atom_id res chain seq x y z
N MET A 1 -5.77 -9.74 17.69
CA MET A 1 -6.25 -8.88 16.61
C MET A 1 -5.13 -8.08 15.94
N SER A 2 -4.20 -7.51 16.70
CA SER A 2 -3.02 -6.81 16.14
C SER A 2 -2.15 -7.64 15.19
N LEU A 3 -1.96 -8.93 15.47
CA LEU A 3 -1.17 -9.84 14.61
C LEU A 3 -1.80 -10.01 13.22
N ALA A 4 -3.13 -10.14 13.14
CA ALA A 4 -3.83 -10.23 11.86
C ALA A 4 -3.67 -8.96 11.02
N ILE A 5 -3.78 -7.79 11.67
CA ILE A 5 -3.63 -6.50 11.00
C ILE A 5 -2.19 -6.29 10.54
N LEU A 6 -1.21 -6.72 11.34
CA LEU A 6 0.19 -6.74 10.94
C LEU A 6 0.41 -7.59 9.68
N ILE A 7 -0.17 -8.80 9.64
CA ILE A 7 -0.05 -9.69 8.49
C ILE A 7 -0.69 -9.06 7.25
N ILE A 8 -1.89 -8.49 7.36
CA ILE A 8 -2.54 -7.78 6.26
C ILE A 8 -1.66 -6.63 5.77
N ALA A 9 -1.14 -5.81 6.69
CA ALA A 9 -0.29 -4.68 6.37
C ALA A 9 1.02 -5.12 5.70
N MET A 10 1.63 -6.23 6.16
CA MET A 10 2.81 -6.82 5.55
C MET A 10 2.52 -7.39 4.17
N CYS A 11 1.40 -8.09 3.97
CA CYS A 11 1.00 -8.56 2.65
C CYS A 11 0.79 -7.38 1.68
N PHE A 12 0.14 -6.32 2.12
CA PHE A 12 -0.05 -5.13 1.29
C PHE A 12 1.27 -4.40 1.02
N GLY A 13 2.11 -4.22 2.03
CA GLY A 13 3.41 -3.59 1.86
C GLY A 13 4.37 -4.43 1.01
N ALA A 14 4.51 -5.71 1.31
CA ALA A 14 5.48 -6.57 0.64
C ALA A 14 4.99 -7.07 -0.72
N VAL A 15 3.79 -7.67 -0.78
CA VAL A 15 3.31 -8.29 -2.02
C VAL A 15 2.73 -7.22 -2.96
N LEU A 16 1.80 -6.37 -2.49
CA LEU A 16 1.14 -5.41 -3.35
C LEU A 16 2.09 -4.28 -3.77
N THR A 17 2.59 -3.50 -2.79
CA THR A 17 3.46 -2.34 -3.09
C THR A 17 4.78 -2.77 -3.70
N GLY A 18 5.45 -3.79 -3.14
CA GLY A 18 6.73 -4.28 -3.62
C GLY A 18 6.67 -4.76 -5.07
N THR A 19 5.67 -5.58 -5.40
CA THR A 19 5.54 -6.15 -6.75
C THR A 19 5.15 -5.08 -7.77
N ILE A 20 4.13 -4.24 -7.49
CA ILE A 20 3.68 -3.24 -8.47
C ILE A 20 4.76 -2.21 -8.78
N MET A 21 5.50 -1.73 -7.76
CA MET A 21 6.54 -0.73 -7.98
C MET A 21 7.71 -1.32 -8.78
N THR A 22 8.13 -2.56 -8.53
CA THR A 22 9.21 -3.22 -9.28
C THR A 22 8.80 -3.49 -10.72
N MET A 23 7.57 -3.93 -10.97
CA MET A 23 7.05 -4.15 -12.32
C MET A 23 7.00 -2.87 -13.16
N ILE A 24 6.67 -1.73 -12.55
CA ILE A 24 6.65 -0.43 -13.25
C ILE A 24 8.08 0.08 -13.47
N ALA A 25 8.95 -0.03 -12.45
CA ALA A 25 10.34 0.38 -12.55
C ALA A 25 11.11 -0.42 -13.60
N GLU A 26 10.86 -1.73 -13.71
CA GLU A 26 11.47 -2.60 -14.73
C GLU A 26 11.12 -2.17 -16.15
N GLU A 27 9.86 -1.82 -16.40
CA GLU A 27 9.46 -1.32 -17.72
C GLU A 27 10.10 0.02 -18.05
N LYS A 28 10.23 0.89 -17.05
CA LYS A 28 10.88 2.18 -17.23
C LYS A 28 12.39 2.01 -17.50
N GLU A 29 13.07 1.13 -16.77
CA GLU A 29 14.49 0.82 -16.94
C GLU A 29 14.79 0.21 -18.31
N LYS A 30 13.94 -0.71 -18.77
CA LYS A 30 14.08 -1.37 -20.09
C LYS A 30 13.61 -0.51 -21.26
N HIS A 31 13.16 0.73 -21.01
CA HIS A 31 12.54 1.60 -22.02
C HIS A 31 11.37 0.96 -22.79
N THR A 32 10.79 -0.12 -22.27
CA THR A 32 9.66 -0.81 -22.90
C THR A 32 8.38 0.01 -22.83
N LEU A 33 8.27 0.95 -21.86
CA LEU A 33 7.19 1.94 -21.82
C LEU A 33 7.12 2.76 -23.13
N ARG A 34 8.27 3.13 -23.73
CA ARG A 34 8.32 3.81 -25.04
C ARG A 34 8.03 2.87 -26.21
N GLY A 35 8.42 1.61 -26.13
CA GLY A 35 8.13 0.60 -27.15
C GLY A 35 6.64 0.25 -27.23
N LEU A 36 5.93 0.33 -26.10
CA LEU A 36 4.48 0.11 -25.99
C LEU A 36 3.64 1.28 -26.53
N ILE A 37 4.21 2.48 -26.67
CA ILE A 37 3.55 3.63 -27.34
C ILE A 37 3.29 3.34 -28.84
N ASN A 38 4.03 2.42 -29.46
CA ASN A 38 3.75 1.91 -30.80
C ASN A 38 2.65 0.82 -30.82
N SER A 39 2.13 0.40 -29.67
CA SER A 39 0.97 -0.46 -29.49
C SER A 39 -0.30 0.39 -29.32
N PRO A 40 -1.49 -0.09 -29.69
CA PRO A 40 -2.74 0.61 -29.44
C PRO A 40 -3.12 0.74 -27.94
N ALA A 41 -2.33 0.14 -27.03
CA ALA A 41 -2.55 0.21 -25.59
C ALA A 41 -1.99 1.50 -24.99
N SER A 42 -2.80 2.21 -24.19
CA SER A 42 -2.35 3.39 -23.46
C SER A 42 -1.52 3.00 -22.24
N MET A 43 -0.69 3.93 -21.74
CA MET A 43 0.05 3.76 -20.48
C MET A 43 -0.90 3.42 -19.31
N MET A 44 -2.12 3.97 -19.32
CA MET A 44 -3.17 3.65 -18.33
C MET A 44 -3.60 2.19 -18.40
N ASP A 45 -3.80 1.64 -19.60
CA ASP A 45 -4.26 0.26 -19.78
C ASP A 45 -3.24 -0.72 -19.22
N ILE A 46 -1.95 -0.43 -19.42
CA ILE A 46 -0.84 -1.22 -18.88
C ILE A 46 -0.80 -1.18 -17.35
N LEU A 47 -0.88 0.03 -16.78
CA LEU A 47 -0.89 0.19 -15.31
C LEU A 47 -2.10 -0.49 -14.68
N ILE A 48 -3.28 -0.35 -15.27
CA ILE A 48 -4.50 -1.01 -14.79
C ILE A 48 -4.36 -2.53 -14.88
N GLY A 49 -3.91 -3.06 -16.02
CA GLY A 49 -3.71 -4.49 -16.21
C GLY A 49 -2.77 -5.09 -15.16
N LYS A 50 -1.61 -4.46 -14.93
CA LYS A 50 -0.64 -4.91 -13.92
C LYS A 50 -1.20 -4.79 -12.50
N SER A 51 -1.86 -3.67 -12.21
CA SER A 51 -2.48 -3.46 -10.91
C SER A 51 -3.54 -4.51 -10.59
N LEU A 52 -4.33 -4.93 -11.59
CA LEU A 52 -5.32 -5.99 -11.43
C LEU A 52 -4.68 -7.34 -11.10
N VAL A 53 -3.65 -7.74 -11.84
CA VAL A 53 -2.96 -9.02 -11.61
C VAL A 53 -2.35 -9.06 -10.21
N VAL A 54 -1.60 -8.02 -9.83
CA VAL A 54 -0.98 -7.93 -8.50
C VAL A 54 -2.04 -7.87 -7.39
N SER A 55 -3.14 -7.17 -7.62
CA SER A 55 -4.26 -7.09 -6.69
C SER A 55 -4.89 -8.44 -6.40
N VAL A 56 -5.16 -9.23 -7.45
CA VAL A 56 -5.73 -10.58 -7.31
C VAL A 56 -4.79 -11.47 -6.52
N ILE A 57 -3.50 -11.50 -6.87
CA ILE A 57 -2.49 -12.29 -6.15
C ILE A 57 -2.43 -11.88 -4.68
N THR A 58 -2.41 -10.58 -4.39
CA THR A 58 -2.35 -10.07 -3.01
C THR A 58 -3.59 -10.44 -2.21
N ILE A 59 -4.78 -10.30 -2.79
CA ILE A 59 -6.04 -10.67 -2.12
C ILE A 59 -6.04 -12.16 -1.80
N ILE A 60 -5.66 -13.02 -2.75
CA ILE A 60 -5.55 -14.46 -2.52
C ILE A 60 -4.57 -14.74 -1.38
N THR A 61 -3.38 -14.11 -1.38
CA THR A 61 -2.37 -14.28 -0.34
C THR A 61 -2.91 -13.89 1.04
N VAL A 62 -3.59 -12.75 1.14
CA VAL A 62 -4.20 -12.29 2.41
C VAL A 62 -5.25 -13.29 2.89
N PHE A 63 -6.14 -13.75 2.02
CA PHE A 63 -7.16 -14.72 2.42
C PHE A 63 -6.56 -16.06 2.88
N ILE A 64 -5.55 -16.56 2.19
CA ILE A 64 -4.83 -17.77 2.60
C ILE A 64 -4.22 -17.57 4.00
N CYS A 65 -3.55 -16.46 4.25
CA CYS A 65 -2.97 -16.16 5.56
C CYS A 65 -4.03 -16.08 6.66
N LEU A 66 -5.19 -15.44 6.39
CA LEU A 66 -6.27 -15.32 7.36
C LEU A 66 -6.92 -16.68 7.68
N ILE A 67 -7.08 -17.55 6.68
CA ILE A 67 -7.62 -18.90 6.87
C ILE A 67 -6.67 -19.77 7.69
N ILE A 68 -5.36 -19.76 7.36
CA ILE A 68 -4.35 -20.56 8.10
C ILE A 68 -4.29 -20.16 9.58
N LEU A 69 -4.50 -18.88 9.88
CA LEU A 69 -4.43 -18.36 11.24
C LEU A 69 -5.77 -18.40 11.99
N ASP A 70 -6.83 -18.87 11.34
CA ASP A 70 -8.21 -18.92 11.88
C ASP A 70 -8.66 -17.55 12.45
N ILE A 71 -8.37 -16.46 11.69
CA ILE A 71 -8.66 -15.10 12.14
C ILE A 71 -9.74 -14.48 11.25
N SER A 72 -10.86 -14.10 11.88
CA SER A 72 -11.93 -13.34 11.23
C SER A 72 -11.74 -11.84 11.48
N VAL A 73 -11.18 -11.12 10.50
CA VAL A 73 -10.97 -9.67 10.59
C VAL A 73 -12.14 -8.90 9.97
N LEU A 74 -12.80 -9.46 8.96
CA LEU A 74 -13.83 -8.80 8.17
C LEU A 74 -15.24 -9.00 8.76
N THR A 75 -15.36 -8.82 10.08
CA THR A 75 -16.64 -9.10 10.79
C THR A 75 -17.65 -7.95 10.64
N ASN A 76 -17.18 -6.71 10.52
CA ASN A 76 -18.01 -5.52 10.46
C ASN A 76 -17.76 -4.71 9.17
N TRP A 77 -18.82 -4.04 8.66
CA TRP A 77 -18.70 -3.18 7.49
C TRP A 77 -17.60 -2.11 7.61
N LYS A 78 -17.34 -1.59 8.84
CA LYS A 78 -16.26 -0.64 9.11
C LYS A 78 -14.87 -1.24 8.83
N MET A 79 -14.67 -2.51 9.23
CA MET A 79 -13.42 -3.23 8.97
C MET A 79 -13.24 -3.50 7.48
N VAL A 80 -14.31 -3.86 6.78
CA VAL A 80 -14.26 -4.04 5.31
C VAL A 80 -13.92 -2.74 4.61
N THR A 81 -14.53 -1.62 5.01
CA THR A 81 -14.23 -0.30 4.44
C THR A 81 -12.77 0.09 4.69
N GLY A 82 -12.28 -0.07 5.92
CA GLY A 82 -10.89 0.20 6.27
C GLY A 82 -9.91 -0.67 5.49
N PHE A 83 -10.22 -1.95 5.31
CA PHE A 83 -9.43 -2.89 4.51
C PHE A 83 -9.30 -2.43 3.04
N ILE A 84 -10.41 -2.04 2.41
CA ILE A 84 -10.43 -1.54 1.04
C ILE A 84 -9.61 -0.25 0.92
N MET A 85 -9.75 0.69 1.86
CA MET A 85 -9.01 1.95 1.85
C MET A 85 -7.50 1.73 1.98
N ILE A 86 -7.06 0.86 2.90
CA ILE A 86 -5.64 0.53 3.07
C ILE A 86 -5.09 -0.20 1.83
N PHE A 87 -5.87 -1.10 1.25
CA PHE A 87 -5.50 -1.77 0.00
C PHE A 87 -5.24 -0.74 -1.11
N ILE A 88 -6.16 0.22 -1.31
CA ILE A 88 -6.00 1.29 -2.31
C ILE A 88 -4.79 2.16 -1.97
N PHE A 89 -4.57 2.49 -0.70
CA PHE A 89 -3.41 3.27 -0.24
C PHE A 89 -2.08 2.60 -0.65
N PHE A 90 -1.89 1.32 -0.33
CA PHE A 90 -0.67 0.60 -0.67
C PHE A 90 -0.49 0.40 -2.17
N LEU A 91 -1.57 0.19 -2.91
CA LEU A 91 -1.55 0.10 -4.37
C LEU A 91 -1.07 1.43 -4.98
N MET A 92 -1.66 2.55 -4.57
CA MET A 92 -1.32 3.87 -5.08
C MET A 92 0.13 4.26 -4.75
N ILE A 93 0.60 3.98 -3.53
CA ILE A 93 2.01 4.22 -3.17
C ILE A 93 2.95 3.39 -4.04
N GLY A 94 2.63 2.11 -4.29
CA GLY A 94 3.43 1.26 -5.15
C GLY A 94 3.53 1.81 -6.58
N ILE A 95 2.41 2.24 -7.15
CA ILE A 95 2.38 2.89 -8.47
C ILE A 95 3.18 4.20 -8.45
N ALA A 96 2.99 5.05 -7.43
CA ALA A 96 3.70 6.31 -7.31
C ALA A 96 5.21 6.13 -7.27
N ILE A 97 5.71 5.20 -6.46
CA ILE A 97 7.15 4.90 -6.37
C ILE A 97 7.66 4.34 -7.69
N GLY A 98 6.95 3.38 -8.30
CA GLY A 98 7.33 2.82 -9.60
C GLY A 98 7.42 3.87 -10.71
N LEU A 99 6.51 4.85 -10.71
CA LEU A 99 6.57 5.99 -11.64
C LEU A 99 7.70 6.99 -11.31
N PHE A 100 8.08 7.09 -10.04
CA PHE A 100 9.09 8.04 -9.59
C PHE A 100 10.52 7.56 -9.87
N VAL A 101 10.83 6.28 -9.61
CA VAL A 101 12.15 5.70 -9.78
C VAL A 101 12.50 5.46 -11.25
N ASN A 102 13.80 5.36 -11.55
CA ASN A 102 14.28 5.12 -12.92
C ASN A 102 14.88 3.72 -13.12
N SER A 103 15.13 2.99 -12.04
CA SER A 103 15.66 1.63 -12.08
C SER A 103 15.05 0.74 -11.01
N VAL A 104 15.09 -0.59 -11.24
CA VAL A 104 14.65 -1.56 -10.24
C VAL A 104 15.49 -1.48 -8.96
N SER A 105 16.79 -1.19 -9.07
CA SER A 105 17.68 -1.04 -7.91
C SER A 105 17.28 0.11 -6.99
N GLU A 106 16.79 1.22 -7.56
CA GLU A 106 16.29 2.36 -6.79
C GLU A 106 15.04 2.04 -5.98
N THR A 107 14.22 1.08 -6.41
CA THR A 107 12.98 0.72 -5.69
C THR A 107 13.25 0.33 -4.24
N SER A 108 14.36 -0.35 -3.97
CA SER A 108 14.73 -0.80 -2.64
C SER A 108 14.90 0.35 -1.64
N LEU A 109 15.38 1.52 -2.09
CA LEU A 109 15.57 2.71 -1.25
C LEU A 109 14.24 3.25 -0.74
N TYR A 110 13.19 3.19 -1.55
CA TYR A 110 11.85 3.69 -1.20
C TYR A 110 10.96 2.63 -0.57
N TYR A 111 11.23 1.36 -0.88
CA TYR A 111 10.48 0.23 -0.36
C TYR A 111 10.65 0.04 1.15
N LEU A 112 11.90 0.10 1.64
CA LEU A 112 12.20 -0.06 3.06
C LEU A 112 11.48 0.98 3.94
N PRO A 113 11.53 2.29 3.65
CA PRO A 113 10.74 3.28 4.39
C PRO A 113 9.24 3.00 4.39
N VAL A 114 8.66 2.56 3.26
CA VAL A 114 7.23 2.24 3.18
C VAL A 114 6.87 1.07 4.09
N LEU A 115 7.66 -0.01 4.07
CA LEU A 115 7.45 -1.13 4.97
C LEU A 115 7.57 -0.72 6.43
N PHE A 116 8.62 0.03 6.77
CA PHE A 116 8.88 0.41 8.16
C PHE A 116 7.83 1.38 8.70
N LEU A 117 7.48 2.43 7.95
CA LEU A 117 6.58 3.48 8.42
C LEU A 117 5.11 3.10 8.33
N PHE A 118 4.74 2.27 7.35
CA PHE A 118 3.32 1.97 7.12
C PHE A 118 2.98 0.51 7.42
N ALA A 119 3.72 -0.48 6.95
CA ALA A 119 3.35 -1.87 7.18
C ALA A 119 3.65 -2.33 8.61
N MET A 120 4.78 -1.88 9.21
CA MET A 120 5.15 -2.23 10.58
C MET A 120 4.55 -1.29 11.65
N ALA A 121 3.82 -0.26 11.27
CA ALA A 121 3.29 0.75 12.19
C ALA A 121 2.51 0.17 13.39
N PRO A 122 1.62 -0.83 13.24
CA PRO A 122 0.93 -1.42 14.38
C PRO A 122 1.87 -2.04 15.41
N THR A 123 3.02 -2.56 14.97
CA THR A 123 4.00 -3.22 15.85
C THR A 123 4.63 -2.25 16.82
N PHE A 124 4.93 -1.02 16.40
CA PHE A 124 5.57 -0.02 17.27
C PHE A 124 4.71 0.38 18.46
N ALA A 125 3.38 0.39 18.27
CA ALA A 125 2.44 0.64 19.37
C ALA A 125 2.47 -0.46 20.44
N HIS A 126 2.84 -1.69 20.07
CA HIS A 126 2.84 -2.86 20.96
C HIS A 126 4.24 -3.21 21.53
N MET A 127 5.32 -2.62 20.99
CA MET A 127 6.69 -2.89 21.46
C MET A 127 7.06 -2.25 22.80
N GLY A 128 6.09 -1.68 23.54
CA GLY A 128 6.34 -1.06 24.85
C GLY A 128 7.24 0.19 24.79
N MET A 129 7.43 0.78 23.61
CA MET A 129 8.15 2.04 23.48
C MET A 129 7.39 3.16 24.22
N ASN A 130 8.15 4.07 24.83
CA ASN A 130 7.56 5.20 25.56
C ASN A 130 6.59 5.96 24.63
N LYS A 131 5.31 6.05 25.05
CA LYS A 131 4.25 6.74 24.31
C LYS A 131 4.54 8.22 24.04
N ASP A 132 5.47 8.79 24.77
CA ASP A 132 5.90 10.20 24.60
C ASP A 132 6.93 10.37 23.48
N ASN A 133 7.46 9.27 22.94
CA ASN A 133 8.39 9.34 21.83
C ASN A 133 7.68 9.90 20.57
N ILE A 134 8.27 10.94 19.98
CA ILE A 134 7.75 11.62 18.79
C ILE A 134 7.53 10.63 17.63
N PHE A 135 8.42 9.66 17.48
CA PHE A 135 8.30 8.63 16.45
C PHE A 135 7.05 7.77 16.63
N VAL A 136 6.75 7.35 17.86
CA VAL A 136 5.56 6.57 18.18
C VAL A 136 4.29 7.38 17.94
N LYS A 137 4.29 8.67 18.35
CA LYS A 137 3.18 9.59 18.10
C LYS A 137 2.91 9.79 16.61
N LEU A 138 3.95 10.05 15.81
CA LEU A 138 3.81 10.21 14.36
C LEU A 138 3.31 8.93 13.71
N ASN A 139 3.87 7.79 14.11
CA ASN A 139 3.52 6.50 13.51
C ASN A 139 2.11 6.04 13.89
N SER A 140 1.56 6.49 15.03
CA SER A 140 0.18 6.21 15.42
C SER A 140 -0.86 6.78 14.45
N TYR A 141 -0.51 7.81 13.67
CA TYR A 141 -1.37 8.38 12.62
C TYR A 141 -1.24 7.66 11.27
N SER A 142 -0.38 6.66 11.15
CA SER A 142 -0.26 5.86 9.91
C SER A 142 -1.55 5.10 9.61
N PRO A 143 -1.88 4.83 8.33
CA PRO A 143 -3.13 4.19 7.96
C PRO A 143 -3.31 2.81 8.59
N THR A 144 -2.23 2.03 8.72
CA THR A 144 -2.29 0.69 9.32
C THR A 144 -2.43 0.72 10.84
N ALA A 145 -1.77 1.67 11.52
CA ALA A 145 -2.00 1.87 12.96
C ALA A 145 -3.43 2.34 13.24
N GLN A 146 -3.98 3.20 12.39
CA GLN A 146 -5.38 3.62 12.50
C GLN A 146 -6.36 2.49 12.24
N TYR A 147 -6.01 1.53 11.38
CA TYR A 147 -6.80 0.33 11.16
C TYR A 147 -6.78 -0.60 12.39
N ASP A 148 -5.63 -0.71 13.07
CA ASP A 148 -5.54 -1.45 14.33
C ASP A 148 -6.41 -0.79 15.43
N LEU A 149 -6.40 0.53 15.53
CA LEU A 149 -7.28 1.28 16.44
C LEU A 149 -8.77 1.16 16.07
N LEU A 150 -9.10 1.13 14.77
CA LEU A 150 -10.45 0.87 14.29
C LEU A 150 -10.95 -0.51 14.75
N ALA A 151 -10.08 -1.51 14.69
CA ALA A 151 -10.40 -2.86 15.14
C ALA A 151 -10.62 -2.95 16.66
N GLN A 152 -9.94 -2.11 17.44
CA GLN A 152 -10.05 -2.08 18.90
C GLN A 152 -11.24 -1.25 19.38
N ASN A 153 -11.44 -0.06 18.81
CA ASN A 153 -12.39 0.94 19.32
C ASN A 153 -13.69 1.01 18.49
N GLY A 154 -13.64 0.63 17.21
CA GLY A 154 -14.80 0.72 16.31
C GLY A 154 -15.23 2.16 15.93
N ASP A 155 -14.40 3.17 16.21
CA ASP A 155 -14.72 4.58 15.96
C ASP A 155 -14.55 4.97 14.49
N ILE A 156 -15.53 5.68 13.94
CA ILE A 156 -15.51 6.14 12.54
C ILE A 156 -14.38 7.14 12.26
N LYS A 157 -13.89 7.85 13.27
CA LYS A 157 -12.76 8.79 13.12
C LYS A 157 -11.51 8.14 12.51
N HIS A 158 -11.26 6.85 12.80
CA HIS A 158 -10.12 6.12 12.25
C HIS A 158 -10.28 5.90 10.74
N ILE A 159 -11.50 5.65 10.26
CA ILE A 159 -11.81 5.53 8.83
C ILE A 159 -11.52 6.86 8.11
N LEU A 160 -11.88 7.99 8.71
CA LEU A 160 -11.60 9.31 8.14
C LEU A 160 -10.10 9.56 7.97
N ILE A 161 -9.29 9.20 8.97
CA ILE A 161 -7.82 9.36 8.89
C ILE A 161 -7.24 8.45 7.80
N ILE A 162 -7.68 7.19 7.71
CA ILE A 162 -7.27 6.27 6.63
C ILE A 162 -7.67 6.85 5.28
N GLY A 163 -8.88 7.42 5.17
CA GLY A 163 -9.37 8.07 3.95
C GLY A 163 -8.50 9.23 3.50
N ILE A 164 -8.04 10.08 4.43
CA ILE A 164 -7.13 11.19 4.12
C ILE A 164 -5.82 10.64 3.53
N TRP A 165 -5.22 9.61 4.12
CA TRP A 165 -4.01 8.97 3.60
C TRP A 165 -4.22 8.37 2.22
N THR A 166 -5.37 7.73 1.99
CA THR A 166 -5.74 7.17 0.68
C THR A 166 -5.87 8.26 -0.37
N LEU A 167 -6.56 9.36 -0.06
CA LEU A 167 -6.69 10.51 -0.97
C LEU A 167 -5.33 11.16 -1.27
N LEU A 168 -4.46 11.30 -0.28
CA LEU A 168 -3.11 11.83 -0.48
C LEU A 168 -2.30 10.93 -1.41
N SER A 169 -2.34 9.61 -1.22
CA SER A 169 -1.63 8.67 -2.09
C SER A 169 -2.15 8.72 -3.54
N MET A 170 -3.47 8.83 -3.72
CA MET A 170 -4.09 8.99 -5.05
C MET A 170 -3.65 10.30 -5.72
N ALA A 171 -3.62 11.41 -4.98
CA ALA A 171 -3.19 12.71 -5.50
C ALA A 171 -1.72 12.68 -5.95
N VAL A 172 -0.82 12.10 -5.14
CA VAL A 172 0.60 11.94 -5.48
C VAL A 172 0.76 11.08 -6.74
N THR A 173 0.05 9.96 -6.82
CA THR A 173 0.07 9.08 -8.00
C THR A 173 -0.40 9.81 -9.25
N ALA A 174 -1.49 10.58 -9.16
CA ALA A 174 -2.02 11.35 -10.30
C ALA A 174 -1.03 12.41 -10.80
N ILE A 175 -0.33 13.09 -9.88
CA ILE A 175 0.70 14.09 -10.23
C ILE A 175 1.86 13.42 -10.97
N LEU A 176 2.37 12.31 -10.42
CA LEU A 176 3.48 11.57 -11.03
C LEU A 176 3.10 10.95 -12.38
N PHE A 177 1.87 10.44 -12.49
CA PHE A 177 1.34 9.93 -13.74
C PHE A 177 1.31 11.02 -14.82
N LYS A 178 0.75 12.21 -14.50
CA LYS A 178 0.70 13.33 -15.43
C LYS A 178 2.11 13.76 -15.89
N LYS A 179 3.08 13.78 -14.97
CA LYS A 179 4.46 14.12 -15.31
C LYS A 179 5.07 13.12 -16.30
N ASN A 180 4.91 11.82 -16.05
CA ASN A 180 5.46 10.76 -16.92
C ASN A 180 4.70 10.56 -18.24
N SER A 181 3.47 11.10 -18.38
CA SER A 181 2.71 11.04 -19.64
C SER A 181 3.04 12.18 -20.61
N ILE A 182 3.78 13.18 -20.16
CA ILE A 182 4.15 14.38 -20.96
C ILE A 182 5.59 14.24 -21.50
N ASP A 183 6.44 13.46 -20.84
CA ASP A 183 7.82 13.13 -21.27
C ASP A 183 7.82 11.88 -22.18
#